data_b3fa256b260e8bdde7a6607435b4b3c9
#
_entry.id   b3fa256b260e8bdde7a6607435b4b3c9
#
_cell.length_a   1.000
_cell.length_b   1.000
_cell.length_c   1.000
_cell.angle_alpha   90.00
_cell.angle_beta   90.00
_cell.angle_gamma   90.00
#
_symmetry.space_group_name_H-M   'P 1'
#
loop_
_entity.id
_entity.type
_entity.pdbx_description
1 polymer ?
#
loop_
_entity_poly.entity_id
_entity_poly.type
_entity_poly.pdbx_seq_one_letter_code
_entity_poly.pdbx_strand_id
1 'polypeptide(L)'
;MKKTFAKIIKWLGVILICGLVVAQFIRPAKTNPSEDPSLAIENHVQVDPNVSAILDRSCNDCHSNKTRWPWYTQVAPVSWFVINHVNEGRQELNLSEFGKYDKRRQLGKLRQICREVTNGAMPLSSYTPMHAGSKLSQDDVKTLCEWSDAQRTQLEAKK
;
A
#
# COMPACT_ATOMS: atom_id res chain seq x y z
N MET A 1 6.16 -2.44 50.43
CA MET A 1 5.51 -2.00 49.18
C MET A 1 6.49 -1.83 47.99
N LYS A 2 7.60 -1.08 48.09
CA LYS A 2 8.55 -0.88 46.97
C LYS A 2 9.13 -2.18 46.36
N LYS A 3 9.53 -3.17 47.20
CA LYS A 3 10.11 -4.45 46.75
C LYS A 3 9.09 -5.33 46.00
N THR A 4 7.84 -5.31 46.40
CA THR A 4 6.76 -6.06 45.73
C THR A 4 6.43 -5.46 44.37
N PHE A 5 6.36 -4.12 44.29
CA PHE A 5 6.14 -3.41 43.07
C PHE A 5 7.26 -3.66 42.03
N ALA A 6 8.52 -3.63 42.47
CA ALA A 6 9.67 -3.92 41.60
C ALA A 6 9.62 -5.38 41.06
N LYS A 7 9.18 -6.35 41.87
CA LYS A 7 8.98 -7.74 41.43
C LYS A 7 7.91 -7.83 40.33
N ILE A 8 6.77 -7.16 40.55
CA ILE A 8 5.66 -7.15 39.58
C ILE A 8 6.14 -6.57 38.22
N ILE A 9 6.82 -5.42 38.23
CA ILE A 9 7.36 -4.82 36.99
C ILE A 9 8.32 -5.78 36.28
N LYS A 10 9.22 -6.44 37.04
CA LYS A 10 10.14 -7.43 36.46
C LYS A 10 9.41 -8.57 35.77
N TRP A 11 8.39 -9.14 36.40
CA TRP A 11 7.62 -10.25 35.82
C TRP A 11 6.80 -9.82 34.63
N LEU A 12 6.21 -8.61 34.64
CA LEU A 12 5.53 -8.03 33.48
C LEU A 12 6.49 -7.85 32.31
N GLY A 13 7.71 -7.38 32.56
CA GLY A 13 8.75 -7.28 31.54
C GLY A 13 9.13 -8.63 30.93
N VAL A 14 9.31 -9.66 31.78
CA VAL A 14 9.61 -11.01 31.30
C VAL A 14 8.46 -11.56 30.44
N ILE A 15 7.22 -11.42 30.89
CA ILE A 15 6.03 -11.86 30.12
C ILE A 15 5.96 -11.15 28.77
N LEU A 16 6.19 -9.84 28.74
CA LEU A 16 6.19 -9.06 27.50
C LEU A 16 7.26 -9.56 26.52
N ILE A 17 8.49 -9.77 27.02
CA ILE A 17 9.60 -10.26 26.18
C ILE A 17 9.28 -11.67 25.65
N CYS A 18 8.81 -12.57 26.50
CA CYS A 18 8.40 -13.92 26.09
C CYS A 18 7.28 -13.84 25.04
N GLY A 19 6.28 -12.98 25.24
CA GLY A 19 5.21 -12.74 24.26
C GLY A 19 5.73 -12.23 22.92
N LEU A 20 6.66 -11.29 22.92
CA LEU A 20 7.30 -10.79 21.70
C LEU A 20 8.12 -11.87 20.99
N VAL A 21 8.82 -12.74 21.74
CA VAL A 21 9.55 -13.89 21.17
C VAL A 21 8.58 -14.87 20.52
N VAL A 22 7.49 -15.23 21.21
CA VAL A 22 6.46 -16.13 20.65
C VAL A 22 5.82 -15.52 19.41
N ALA A 23 5.55 -14.22 19.39
CA ALA A 23 4.99 -13.52 18.25
C ALA A 23 5.85 -13.65 16.97
N GLN A 24 7.20 -13.81 17.10
CA GLN A 24 8.07 -13.99 15.92
C GLN A 24 7.82 -15.31 15.16
N PHE A 25 7.18 -16.28 15.78
CA PHE A 25 6.83 -17.54 15.12
C PHE A 25 5.51 -17.48 14.36
N ILE A 26 4.69 -16.43 14.60
CA ILE A 26 3.43 -16.19 13.90
C ILE A 26 3.71 -15.25 12.73
N ARG A 27 3.98 -15.82 11.55
CA ARG A 27 4.36 -15.05 10.36
C ARG A 27 3.31 -15.19 9.27
N PRO A 28 2.49 -14.14 8.99
CA PRO A 28 1.65 -14.12 7.79
C PRO A 28 2.51 -14.23 6.53
N ALA A 29 1.95 -14.85 5.50
CA ALA A 29 2.65 -15.02 4.23
C ALA A 29 2.91 -13.64 3.57
N LYS A 30 4.15 -13.41 3.18
CA LYS A 30 4.57 -12.29 2.33
C LYS A 30 4.66 -12.81 0.90
N THR A 31 3.65 -12.54 0.12
CA THR A 31 3.56 -13.02 -1.25
C THR A 31 3.53 -11.86 -2.23
N ASN A 32 4.28 -12.01 -3.31
CA ASN A 32 4.05 -11.27 -4.53
C ASN A 32 3.47 -12.26 -5.54
N PRO A 33 2.16 -12.17 -5.84
CA PRO A 33 1.54 -13.04 -6.85
C PRO A 33 2.25 -12.89 -8.19
N SER A 34 2.19 -13.96 -9.02
CA SER A 34 2.71 -13.88 -10.38
C SER A 34 2.01 -12.76 -11.17
N GLU A 35 2.78 -12.08 -12.00
CA GLU A 35 2.26 -11.01 -12.84
C GLU A 35 1.90 -11.54 -14.22
N ASP A 36 0.77 -11.09 -14.73
CA ASP A 36 0.42 -11.14 -16.13
C ASP A 36 0.53 -9.69 -16.67
N PRO A 37 1.56 -9.40 -17.48
CA PRO A 37 1.75 -8.05 -18.01
C PRO A 37 0.53 -7.53 -18.76
N SER A 38 -0.26 -8.39 -19.40
CA SER A 38 -1.45 -7.98 -20.15
C SER A 38 -2.53 -7.35 -19.26
N LEU A 39 -2.51 -7.63 -17.95
CA LEU A 39 -3.47 -7.12 -16.98
C LEU A 39 -2.99 -5.84 -16.28
N ALA A 40 -1.72 -5.47 -16.46
CA ALA A 40 -1.15 -4.28 -15.82
C ALA A 40 -1.83 -3.01 -16.32
N ILE A 41 -1.94 -2.02 -15.45
CA ILE A 41 -2.65 -0.76 -15.72
C ILE A 41 -2.14 -0.07 -16.98
N GLU A 42 -0.84 -0.15 -17.27
CA GLU A 42 -0.19 0.44 -18.42
C GLU A 42 -0.70 -0.08 -19.77
N ASN A 43 -1.32 -1.27 -19.77
CA ASN A 43 -1.93 -1.87 -20.97
C ASN A 43 -3.41 -1.50 -21.16
N HIS A 44 -4.01 -0.81 -20.19
CA HIS A 44 -5.43 -0.42 -20.22
C HIS A 44 -5.62 1.09 -20.31
N VAL A 45 -4.70 1.86 -19.75
CA VAL A 45 -4.68 3.32 -19.77
C VAL A 45 -3.27 3.82 -20.10
N GLN A 46 -3.18 5.05 -20.59
CA GLN A 46 -1.88 5.67 -20.85
C GLN A 46 -1.27 6.15 -19.52
N VAL A 47 -0.09 5.67 -19.20
CA VAL A 47 0.67 6.06 -18.00
C VAL A 47 1.95 6.72 -18.46
N ASP A 48 2.02 8.06 -18.33
CA ASP A 48 3.24 8.78 -18.66
C ASP A 48 4.35 8.57 -17.62
N PRO A 49 5.62 8.87 -17.95
CA PRO A 49 6.74 8.62 -17.06
C PRO A 49 6.63 9.32 -15.68
N ASN A 50 6.03 10.52 -15.63
CA ASN A 50 5.87 11.24 -14.36
C ASN A 50 4.86 10.53 -13.45
N VAL A 51 3.71 10.14 -14.01
CA VAL A 51 2.69 9.37 -13.29
C VAL A 51 3.26 8.03 -12.86
N SER A 52 3.97 7.31 -13.73
CA SER A 52 4.62 6.04 -13.41
C SER A 52 5.59 6.18 -12.23
N ALA A 53 6.41 7.23 -12.20
CA ALA A 53 7.33 7.49 -11.10
C ALA A 53 6.59 7.79 -9.78
N ILE A 54 5.46 8.51 -9.82
CA ILE A 54 4.64 8.76 -8.63
C ILE A 54 4.02 7.45 -8.14
N LEU A 55 3.42 6.66 -9.01
CA LEU A 55 2.81 5.38 -8.67
C LEU A 55 3.85 4.42 -8.08
N ASP A 56 5.06 4.35 -8.65
CA ASP A 56 6.12 3.46 -8.15
C ASP A 56 6.56 3.80 -6.73
N ARG A 57 6.82 5.08 -6.43
CA ARG A 57 7.35 5.48 -5.12
C ARG A 57 6.29 5.56 -4.02
N SER A 58 5.01 5.73 -4.37
CA SER A 58 3.96 6.09 -3.41
C SER A 58 2.79 5.08 -3.31
N CYS A 59 2.62 4.21 -4.32
CA CYS A 59 1.42 3.37 -4.42
C CYS A 59 1.75 1.88 -4.60
N ASN A 60 2.74 1.54 -5.43
CA ASN A 60 2.98 0.17 -5.90
C ASN A 60 3.28 -0.83 -4.78
N ASP A 61 3.91 -0.41 -3.69
CA ASP A 61 4.22 -1.32 -2.58
C ASP A 61 2.97 -1.97 -1.96
N CYS A 62 1.85 -1.23 -1.93
CA CYS A 62 0.59 -1.76 -1.40
C CYS A 62 -0.42 -2.12 -2.50
N HIS A 63 -0.35 -1.45 -3.65
CA HIS A 63 -1.36 -1.54 -4.71
C HIS A 63 -0.88 -2.27 -5.96
N SER A 64 0.14 -3.14 -5.85
CA SER A 64 0.58 -3.98 -6.96
C SER A 64 1.07 -5.36 -6.47
N ASN A 65 1.38 -6.26 -7.42
CA ASN A 65 2.03 -7.53 -7.12
C ASN A 65 3.57 -7.38 -6.97
N LYS A 66 4.10 -6.13 -6.98
CA LYS A 66 5.53 -5.79 -6.94
C LYS A 66 5.98 -5.22 -5.59
N THR A 67 5.39 -5.64 -4.48
CA THR A 67 5.75 -5.12 -3.15
C THR A 67 7.23 -5.32 -2.86
N ARG A 68 7.91 -4.23 -2.54
CA ARG A 68 9.26 -4.25 -1.98
C ARG A 68 9.14 -4.44 -0.47
N TRP A 69 9.48 -5.63 0.02
CA TRP A 69 9.34 -6.00 1.43
C TRP A 69 10.51 -5.48 2.25
N PRO A 70 10.38 -4.39 3.03
CA PRO A 70 11.48 -3.87 3.85
C PRO A 70 11.80 -4.80 5.03
N TRP A 71 12.97 -4.59 5.65
CA TRP A 71 13.44 -5.44 6.76
C TRP A 71 12.46 -5.51 7.95
N TYR A 72 11.79 -4.41 8.28
CA TYR A 72 10.84 -4.38 9.40
C TYR A 72 9.59 -5.26 9.18
N THR A 73 9.32 -5.68 7.95
CA THR A 73 8.29 -6.67 7.65
C THR A 73 8.68 -8.09 8.08
N GLN A 74 9.88 -8.27 8.65
CA GLN A 74 10.33 -9.52 9.26
C GLN A 74 10.04 -9.58 10.76
N VAL A 75 9.66 -8.48 11.39
CA VAL A 75 9.56 -8.34 12.84
C VAL A 75 8.10 -8.16 13.27
N ALA A 76 7.56 -9.12 14.03
CA ALA A 76 6.24 -8.98 14.64
C ALA A 76 6.27 -8.00 15.84
N PRO A 77 5.21 -7.21 16.07
CA PRO A 77 3.91 -7.21 15.38
C PRO A 77 3.88 -6.35 14.10
N VAL A 78 4.94 -5.59 13.77
CA VAL A 78 4.98 -4.68 12.62
C VAL A 78 4.72 -5.44 11.31
N SER A 79 5.27 -6.66 11.18
CA SER A 79 5.03 -7.51 10.02
C SER A 79 3.53 -7.77 9.77
N TRP A 80 2.75 -8.00 10.81
CA TRP A 80 1.30 -8.25 10.68
C TRP A 80 0.57 -7.04 10.15
N PHE A 81 0.91 -5.86 10.69
CA PHE A 81 0.35 -4.60 10.27
C PHE A 81 0.64 -4.32 8.79
N VAL A 82 1.90 -4.43 8.36
CA VAL A 82 2.29 -4.13 6.98
C VAL A 82 1.68 -5.12 6.00
N ILE A 83 1.75 -6.43 6.30
CA ILE A 83 1.18 -7.47 5.41
C ILE A 83 -0.33 -7.28 5.25
N ASN A 84 -1.05 -6.93 6.34
CA ASN A 84 -2.47 -6.65 6.27
C ASN A 84 -2.76 -5.47 5.33
N HIS A 85 -2.02 -4.36 5.46
CA HIS A 85 -2.19 -3.18 4.59
C HIS A 85 -1.90 -3.48 3.12
N VAL A 86 -0.90 -4.30 2.81
CA VAL A 86 -0.62 -4.74 1.44
C VAL A 86 -1.77 -5.58 0.89
N ASN A 87 -2.30 -6.51 1.69
CA ASN A 87 -3.43 -7.33 1.27
C ASN A 87 -4.70 -6.50 1.05
N GLU A 88 -5.01 -5.59 1.95
CA GLU A 88 -6.14 -4.65 1.80
C GLU A 88 -5.94 -3.73 0.59
N GLY A 89 -4.73 -3.17 0.43
CA GLY A 89 -4.40 -2.33 -0.71
C GLY A 89 -4.64 -3.02 -2.05
N ARG A 90 -4.21 -4.28 -2.18
CA ARG A 90 -4.45 -5.09 -3.39
C ARG A 90 -5.93 -5.44 -3.60
N GLN A 91 -6.69 -5.65 -2.52
CA GLN A 91 -8.13 -5.89 -2.62
C GLN A 91 -8.88 -4.65 -3.11
N GLU A 92 -8.49 -3.47 -2.60
CA GLU A 92 -9.11 -2.21 -3.00
C GLU A 92 -8.69 -1.77 -4.40
N LEU A 93 -7.41 -1.83 -4.72
CA LEU A 93 -6.86 -1.49 -6.03
C LEU A 93 -5.60 -2.33 -6.26
N ASN A 94 -5.55 -3.09 -7.34
CA ASN A 94 -4.35 -3.77 -7.79
C ASN A 94 -3.95 -3.30 -9.19
N LEU A 95 -2.90 -2.51 -9.27
CA LEU A 95 -2.39 -1.94 -10.52
C LEU A 95 -1.81 -3.01 -11.46
N SER A 96 -1.26 -4.12 -10.90
CA SER A 96 -0.80 -5.27 -11.68
C SER A 96 -1.95 -6.10 -12.26
N GLU A 97 -3.16 -5.93 -11.77
CA GLU A 97 -4.35 -6.69 -12.18
C GLU A 97 -5.50 -5.78 -12.64
N PHE A 98 -5.19 -4.56 -13.05
CA PHE A 98 -6.17 -3.56 -13.45
C PHE A 98 -7.09 -4.03 -14.57
N GLY A 99 -6.58 -4.85 -15.48
CA GLY A 99 -7.33 -5.46 -16.58
C GLY A 99 -8.40 -6.46 -16.15
N LYS A 100 -8.36 -6.96 -14.92
CA LYS A 100 -9.44 -7.81 -14.37
C LYS A 100 -10.71 -7.03 -14.02
N TYR A 101 -10.60 -5.71 -13.88
CA TYR A 101 -11.76 -4.87 -13.61
C TYR A 101 -12.54 -4.63 -14.89
N ASP A 102 -13.87 -4.75 -14.81
CA ASP A 102 -14.75 -4.27 -15.87
C ASP A 102 -14.62 -2.74 -16.06
N LYS A 103 -15.09 -2.23 -17.19
CA LYS A 103 -15.01 -0.80 -17.55
C LYS A 103 -15.54 0.11 -16.42
N ARG A 104 -16.68 -0.24 -15.81
CA ARG A 104 -17.29 0.54 -14.74
C ARG A 104 -16.39 0.61 -13.51
N ARG A 105 -15.79 -0.52 -13.14
CA ARG A 105 -14.85 -0.59 -12.02
C ARG A 105 -13.56 0.17 -12.33
N GLN A 106 -13.00 0.04 -13.55
CA GLN A 106 -11.82 0.81 -13.96
C GLN A 106 -12.04 2.31 -13.82
N LEU A 107 -13.16 2.84 -14.32
CA LEU A 107 -13.55 4.24 -14.15
C LEU A 107 -13.69 4.64 -12.67
N GLY A 108 -14.27 3.77 -11.87
CA GLY A 108 -14.40 3.96 -10.41
C GLY A 108 -13.05 4.02 -9.71
N LYS A 109 -12.11 3.11 -10.04
CA LYS A 109 -10.78 3.06 -9.45
C LYS A 109 -9.94 4.30 -9.82
N LEU A 110 -9.96 4.75 -11.06
CA LEU A 110 -9.30 5.99 -11.46
C LEU A 110 -9.84 7.20 -10.67
N ARG A 111 -11.17 7.33 -10.55
CA ARG A 111 -11.78 8.39 -9.71
C ARG A 111 -11.32 8.30 -8.26
N GLN A 112 -11.24 7.08 -7.72
CA GLN A 112 -10.85 6.84 -6.34
C GLN A 112 -9.40 7.27 -6.10
N ILE A 113 -8.46 7.03 -7.04
CA ILE A 113 -7.07 7.48 -6.93
C ILE A 113 -7.01 8.99 -6.64
N CYS A 114 -7.63 9.82 -7.48
CA CYS A 114 -7.65 11.28 -7.26
C CYS A 114 -8.29 11.65 -5.92
N ARG A 115 -9.42 11.05 -5.57
CA ARG A 115 -10.12 11.34 -4.32
C ARG A 115 -9.25 11.06 -3.09
N GLU A 116 -8.61 9.89 -3.03
CA GLU A 116 -7.83 9.48 -1.86
C GLU A 116 -6.56 10.31 -1.68
N VAL A 117 -5.90 10.69 -2.78
CA VAL A 117 -4.71 11.57 -2.70
C VAL A 117 -5.08 13.00 -2.36
N THR A 118 -6.21 13.51 -2.87
CA THR A 118 -6.71 14.87 -2.55
C THR A 118 -7.12 15.01 -1.08
N ASN A 119 -7.74 13.97 -0.53
CA ASN A 119 -8.15 13.94 0.88
C ASN A 119 -6.98 13.65 1.84
N GLY A 120 -5.78 13.36 1.33
CA GLY A 120 -4.62 12.98 2.12
C GLY A 120 -4.76 11.62 2.81
N ALA A 121 -5.72 10.78 2.38
CA ALA A 121 -5.88 9.42 2.87
C ALA A 121 -4.80 8.49 2.32
N MET A 122 -4.27 8.78 1.14
CA MET A 122 -3.16 8.07 0.49
C MET A 122 -2.05 9.04 0.06
N PRO A 123 -0.77 8.63 0.20
CA PRO A 123 -0.27 7.43 0.89
C PRO A 123 -0.52 7.47 2.41
N LEU A 124 -0.60 6.29 3.03
CA LEU A 124 -0.84 6.19 4.48
C LEU A 124 0.22 6.97 5.29
N SER A 125 -0.23 7.68 6.33
CA SER A 125 0.66 8.42 7.23
C SER A 125 1.66 7.52 7.98
N SER A 126 1.36 6.23 8.13
CA SER A 126 2.26 5.21 8.66
C SER A 126 3.32 4.73 7.66
N TYR A 127 3.08 4.92 6.35
CA TYR A 127 4.00 4.49 5.28
C TYR A 127 5.08 5.54 5.00
N THR A 128 4.69 6.81 4.87
CA THR A 128 5.57 7.87 4.39
C THR A 128 6.82 8.14 5.24
N PRO A 129 6.84 7.99 6.59
CA PRO A 129 8.05 8.22 7.38
C PRO A 129 9.14 7.18 7.13
N MET A 130 8.76 5.96 6.73
CA MET A 130 9.68 4.85 6.50
C MET A 130 10.13 4.74 5.03
N HIS A 131 9.54 5.54 4.12
CA HIS A 131 9.79 5.50 2.68
C HIS A 131 10.10 6.90 2.16
N ALA A 132 11.39 7.21 2.08
CA ALA A 132 11.85 8.52 1.60
C ALA A 132 11.28 8.81 0.21
N GLY A 133 10.74 10.02 0.01
CA GLY A 133 10.17 10.46 -1.27
C GLY A 133 8.77 9.96 -1.58
N SER A 134 8.15 9.12 -0.73
CA SER A 134 6.79 8.61 -0.98
C SER A 134 5.68 9.59 -0.63
N LYS A 135 5.98 10.64 0.15
CA LYS A 135 5.02 11.70 0.46
C LYS A 135 4.72 12.52 -0.80
N LEU A 136 3.45 12.64 -1.15
CA LEU A 136 3.03 13.43 -2.31
C LEU A 136 3.14 14.92 -2.05
N SER A 137 3.68 15.65 -3.03
CA SER A 137 3.59 17.10 -3.12
C SER A 137 2.22 17.53 -3.69
N GLN A 138 1.89 18.81 -3.62
CA GLN A 138 0.68 19.35 -4.26
C GLN A 138 0.71 19.14 -5.78
N ASP A 139 1.89 19.23 -6.41
CA ASP A 139 2.06 18.99 -7.83
C ASP A 139 1.85 17.51 -8.17
N ASP A 140 2.30 16.57 -7.32
CA ASP A 140 2.03 15.14 -7.51
C ASP A 140 0.53 14.85 -7.45
N VAL A 141 -0.17 15.41 -6.46
CA VAL A 141 -1.63 15.26 -6.32
C VAL A 141 -2.33 15.81 -7.57
N LYS A 142 -1.95 17.00 -8.03
CA LYS A 142 -2.49 17.60 -9.25
C LYS A 142 -2.25 16.70 -10.46
N THR A 143 -1.02 16.23 -10.64
CA THR A 143 -0.64 15.33 -11.74
C THR A 143 -1.47 14.05 -11.75
N LEU A 144 -1.63 13.40 -10.59
CA LEU A 144 -2.44 12.19 -10.48
C LEU A 144 -3.91 12.44 -10.79
N CYS A 145 -4.47 13.58 -10.34
CA CYS A 145 -5.86 13.91 -10.60
C CYS A 145 -6.12 14.23 -12.08
N GLU A 146 -5.27 15.06 -12.71
CA GLU A 146 -5.37 15.38 -14.12
C GLU A 146 -5.23 14.12 -15.00
N TRP A 147 -4.26 13.27 -14.68
CA TRP A 147 -4.10 11.97 -15.34
C TRP A 147 -5.34 11.09 -15.17
N SER A 148 -5.81 10.92 -13.95
CA SER A 148 -7.00 10.12 -13.64
C SER A 148 -8.22 10.54 -14.45
N ASP A 149 -8.49 11.85 -14.51
CA ASP A 149 -9.64 12.40 -15.22
C ASP A 149 -9.49 12.25 -16.75
N ALA A 150 -8.28 12.47 -17.27
CA ALA A 150 -7.99 12.25 -18.69
C ALA A 150 -8.21 10.78 -19.09
N GLN A 151 -7.69 9.84 -18.29
CA GLN A 151 -7.86 8.41 -18.58
C GLN A 151 -9.31 7.95 -18.46
N ARG A 152 -10.06 8.49 -17.51
CA ARG A 152 -11.52 8.22 -17.40
C ARG A 152 -12.25 8.68 -18.67
N THR A 153 -12.01 9.90 -19.10
CA THR A 153 -12.62 10.45 -20.33
C THR A 153 -12.31 9.59 -21.55
N GLN A 154 -11.06 9.15 -21.69
CA GLN A 154 -10.66 8.26 -22.79
C GLN A 154 -11.34 6.88 -22.71
N LEU A 155 -11.43 6.30 -21.52
CA LEU A 155 -12.11 5.01 -21.31
C LEU A 155 -13.61 5.12 -21.57
N GLU A 156 -14.26 6.21 -21.17
CA GLU A 156 -15.68 6.46 -21.44
C GLU A 156 -15.97 6.54 -22.95
N ALA A 157 -15.07 7.16 -23.71
CA ALA A 157 -15.19 7.30 -25.16
C ALA A 157 -14.99 5.99 -25.95
N LYS A 158 -14.25 5.02 -25.38
CA LYS A 158 -14.10 3.68 -25.99
C LYS A 158 -15.43 2.92 -25.88
N LYS A 159 -16.09 2.68 -27.01
CA LYS A 159 -17.31 1.87 -27.12
C LYS A 159 -17.02 0.39 -26.88
#